data_d763a90a73625b591166b4c3df857a3e
#
_entry.id   d763a90a73625b591166b4c3df857a3e
#
_cell.length_a   1.000
_cell.length_b   1.000
_cell.length_c   1.000
_cell.angle_alpha   90.00
_cell.angle_beta   90.00
_cell.angle_gamma   90.00
#
_symmetry.space_group_name_H-M   'P 1'
#
loop_
_entity.id
_entity.type
_entity.pdbx_description
1 polymer ?
#
loop_
_entity_poly.entity_id
_entity_poly.type
_entity_poly.pdbx_seq_one_letter_code
_entity_poly.pdbx_strand_id
1 'polypeptide(L)'
;MYAKTQGLWHDPEDEPIFSQVVELDLATVEPSIAGPKRPQDRIALKNAQQTFRALLASTSGIDAVQGGLDEADANSFPASDPISISVRAPRDEPPRSSTSLELLAWPTNPVTTLFSDENIHDIDHGHVVIAAITSCTNTSNPAVMVSAGLLAKKAVERGLTSKPWVKTSLAPGSRVVTDYYDRANLTPYLEKLGFNLVGYGCTTCIGNSGPLIPAVSAAVNQNDLVVASVLSGNRNFESRIHPEVKMNFLASPPLVIAYALVGTMHADLLREPLGNDEGGVPVYLRDIWPTTAEIKEVVDRCVAASMFTDSYRDVLTGDERWRNMDVPRSEIFQWDPTSTYVRQPPYFEGMPRDPKALEDILGARVLAYLGDSVTTDHISPAGVIQKDSPAGPYLNEQGVSQGDFNSYGSRRGNHEVMVRGTFANVRLRNRLVPGIEGGFTRRLPDAETLTIYDAAIEYMTRGTPLIVIAGTDYGSGSSRDWAAKGTMLLGVKAVLATSFERIHRSNLIGMGVLPLQFQSGDTAESLSLNGEELYSIIGLTGVATPPHEVTVRINANDESREITATVRIDTPAEAAHFVHGGILPYVLRQLLNAAT
;
A
#
# COMPACT_ATOMS: atom_id res chain seq x y z
N MET A 1 30.21 -9.92 -17.24
CA MET A 1 30.23 -10.28 -18.69
C MET A 1 28.96 -9.78 -19.37
N TYR A 2 27.76 -10.15 -18.95
CA TYR A 2 26.49 -9.74 -19.58
C TYR A 2 26.37 -8.22 -19.81
N ALA A 3 26.52 -7.40 -18.76
CA ALA A 3 26.41 -5.94 -18.85
C ALA A 3 27.41 -5.34 -19.87
N LYS A 4 28.65 -5.87 -19.94
CA LYS A 4 29.63 -5.44 -20.94
C LYS A 4 29.24 -5.81 -22.34
N THR A 5 28.69 -7.02 -22.55
CA THR A 5 28.25 -7.50 -23.86
C THR A 5 27.03 -6.70 -24.38
N GLN A 6 26.18 -6.24 -23.46
CA GLN A 6 24.97 -5.47 -23.77
C GLN A 6 25.21 -3.95 -23.83
N GLY A 7 26.45 -3.47 -23.61
CA GLY A 7 26.72 -2.03 -23.56
C GLY A 7 26.14 -1.32 -22.33
N LEU A 8 25.78 -2.07 -21.28
CA LEU A 8 25.21 -1.53 -20.03
C LEU A 8 26.28 -1.30 -18.95
N TRP A 9 27.55 -1.60 -19.27
CA TRP A 9 28.65 -1.37 -18.35
C TRP A 9 29.06 0.10 -18.36
N HIS A 10 29.09 0.70 -17.19
CA HIS A 10 29.54 2.08 -17.06
C HIS A 10 30.99 2.25 -17.57
N ASP A 11 31.19 3.21 -18.45
CA ASP A 11 32.49 3.67 -18.89
C ASP A 11 32.79 5.01 -18.20
N PRO A 12 33.84 5.10 -17.35
CA PRO A 12 34.14 6.34 -16.65
C PRO A 12 34.59 7.49 -17.58
N GLU A 13 34.95 7.18 -18.86
CA GLU A 13 35.33 8.19 -19.84
C GLU A 13 34.16 8.71 -20.68
N ASP A 14 33.00 8.03 -20.61
CA ASP A 14 31.76 8.44 -21.31
C ASP A 14 30.72 8.86 -20.26
N GLU A 15 30.86 10.07 -19.74
CA GLU A 15 29.96 10.63 -18.74
C GLU A 15 28.78 11.34 -19.41
N PRO A 16 27.54 10.83 -19.23
CA PRO A 16 26.35 11.49 -19.77
C PRO A 16 26.12 12.87 -19.15
N ILE A 17 25.53 13.78 -19.93
CA ILE A 17 25.06 15.07 -19.39
C ILE A 17 23.78 14.83 -18.62
N PHE A 18 23.86 14.91 -17.29
CA PHE A 18 22.71 14.72 -16.40
C PHE A 18 21.96 16.04 -16.19
N SER A 19 20.64 15.98 -16.13
CA SER A 19 19.80 17.11 -15.73
C SER A 19 19.94 17.44 -14.25
N GLN A 20 20.29 16.45 -13.43
CA GLN A 20 20.52 16.58 -11.98
C GLN A 20 21.48 15.51 -11.50
N VAL A 21 22.35 15.85 -10.58
CA VAL A 21 23.28 14.93 -9.90
C VAL A 21 22.95 14.90 -8.41
N VAL A 22 22.87 13.71 -7.84
CA VAL A 22 22.65 13.50 -6.40
C VAL A 22 23.85 12.75 -5.83
N GLU A 23 24.47 13.32 -4.81
CA GLU A 23 25.60 12.72 -4.09
C GLU A 23 25.12 12.11 -2.78
N LEU A 24 25.56 10.88 -2.49
CA LEU A 24 25.31 10.18 -1.22
C LEU A 24 26.62 9.70 -0.62
N ASP A 25 26.99 10.23 0.54
CA ASP A 25 28.06 9.67 1.34
C ASP A 25 27.57 8.39 2.05
N LEU A 26 28.10 7.24 1.64
CA LEU A 26 27.72 5.95 2.21
C LEU A 26 28.05 5.83 3.70
N ALA A 27 28.98 6.64 4.23
CA ALA A 27 29.28 6.66 5.67
C ALA A 27 28.12 7.24 6.50
N THR A 28 27.21 8.00 5.88
CA THR A 28 26.02 8.55 6.56
C THR A 28 24.86 7.55 6.63
N VAL A 29 24.94 6.42 5.93
CA VAL A 29 23.89 5.40 5.92
C VAL A 29 23.94 4.60 7.22
N GLU A 30 22.87 4.69 8.00
CA GLU A 30 22.73 3.98 9.27
C GLU A 30 21.56 2.98 9.24
N PRO A 31 21.57 1.92 10.09
CA PRO A 31 20.46 0.99 10.21
C PRO A 31 19.14 1.72 10.48
N SER A 32 18.12 1.37 9.71
CA SER A 32 16.84 2.09 9.75
C SER A 32 15.67 1.13 9.53
N ILE A 33 14.49 1.53 10.02
CA ILE A 33 13.18 1.01 9.64
C ILE A 33 12.40 2.10 8.94
N ALA A 34 11.25 1.78 8.33
CA ALA A 34 10.38 2.79 7.72
C ALA A 34 8.91 2.56 8.10
N GLY A 35 8.19 3.62 8.38
CA GLY A 35 6.78 3.59 8.76
C GLY A 35 6.45 4.55 9.91
N PRO A 36 5.23 4.43 10.49
CA PRO A 36 4.25 3.35 10.28
C PRO A 36 3.30 3.57 9.10
N LYS A 37 3.24 4.78 8.51
CA LYS A 37 2.19 5.15 7.55
C LYS A 37 2.63 5.02 6.10
N ARG A 38 3.89 5.37 5.79
CA ARG A 38 4.39 5.43 4.41
C ARG A 38 5.75 4.73 4.29
N PRO A 39 6.07 4.15 3.12
CA PRO A 39 7.35 3.47 2.91
C PRO A 39 8.58 4.39 3.00
N GLN A 40 8.40 5.69 2.76
CA GLN A 40 9.47 6.69 2.81
C GLN A 40 9.69 7.29 4.21
N ASP A 41 8.82 7.05 5.17
CA ASP A 41 8.95 7.55 6.54
C ASP A 41 10.11 6.81 7.25
N ARG A 42 11.34 7.26 7.00
CA ARG A 42 12.56 6.63 7.52
C ARG A 42 12.75 6.97 8.99
N ILE A 43 13.03 5.95 9.79
CA ILE A 43 13.36 6.06 11.21
C ILE A 43 14.69 5.36 11.44
N ALA A 44 15.70 6.09 11.92
CA ALA A 44 16.95 5.47 12.34
C ALA A 44 16.71 4.48 13.47
N LEU A 45 17.30 3.29 13.41
CA LEU A 45 17.05 2.21 14.38
C LEU A 45 17.32 2.64 15.83
N LYS A 46 18.32 3.50 16.04
CA LYS A 46 18.64 4.08 17.36
C LYS A 46 17.53 4.96 17.95
N ASN A 47 16.62 5.48 17.10
CA ASN A 47 15.51 6.33 17.48
C ASN A 47 14.17 5.58 17.40
N ALA A 48 14.15 4.32 16.94
CA ALA A 48 12.93 3.59 16.64
C ALA A 48 11.98 3.49 17.83
N GLN A 49 12.48 3.17 19.01
CA GLN A 49 11.72 3.08 20.25
C GLN A 49 11.06 4.43 20.59
N GLN A 50 11.83 5.51 20.61
CA GLN A 50 11.35 6.84 20.99
C GLN A 50 10.32 7.37 19.98
N THR A 51 10.62 7.25 18.69
CA THR A 51 9.71 7.67 17.62
C THR A 51 8.40 6.88 17.67
N PHE A 52 8.49 5.55 17.90
CA PHE A 52 7.30 4.72 18.04
C PHE A 52 6.41 5.17 19.22
N ARG A 53 6.99 5.44 20.40
CA ARG A 53 6.24 5.91 21.57
C ARG A 53 5.53 7.24 21.31
N ALA A 54 6.17 8.18 20.63
CA ALA A 54 5.55 9.46 20.26
C ALA A 54 4.38 9.28 19.29
N LEU A 55 4.55 8.41 18.27
CA LEU A 55 3.49 8.07 17.33
C LEU A 55 2.31 7.36 17.98
N LEU A 56 2.57 6.45 18.92
CA LEU A 56 1.54 5.76 19.68
C LEU A 56 0.70 6.75 20.49
N ALA A 57 1.34 7.67 21.20
CA ALA A 57 0.64 8.70 21.99
C ALA A 57 -0.30 9.53 21.12
N SER A 58 0.16 9.95 19.92
CA SER A 58 -0.67 10.71 18.98
C SER A 58 -1.83 9.90 18.38
N THR A 59 -1.68 8.59 18.25
CA THR A 59 -2.70 7.70 17.65
C THR A 59 -3.78 7.29 18.65
N SER A 60 -3.43 7.17 19.93
CA SER A 60 -4.35 6.75 20.99
C SER A 60 -5.20 7.89 21.58
N GLY A 61 -5.08 9.13 21.06
CA GLY A 61 -5.88 10.28 21.53
C GLY A 61 -5.57 10.73 22.95
N ILE A 62 -4.48 10.26 23.56
CA ILE A 62 -3.99 10.71 24.85
C ILE A 62 -3.06 11.89 24.57
N ASP A 63 -3.47 13.10 24.98
CA ASP A 63 -2.67 14.32 24.86
C ASP A 63 -1.27 14.08 25.45
N ALA A 64 -0.28 13.97 24.57
CA ALA A 64 1.11 14.03 24.98
C ALA A 64 1.37 15.45 25.47
N VAL A 65 1.76 15.58 26.73
CA VAL A 65 2.26 16.84 27.29
C VAL A 65 3.30 17.41 26.33
N GLN A 66 3.06 18.64 25.86
CA GLN A 66 3.80 19.38 24.86
C GLN A 66 5.32 19.31 25.08
N GLY A 67 5.99 18.54 24.26
CA GLY A 67 7.41 18.65 23.97
C GLY A 67 7.52 18.79 22.46
N GLY A 68 7.70 20.03 21.99
CA GLY A 68 7.64 20.37 20.58
C GLY A 68 8.58 19.52 19.72
N LEU A 69 7.98 18.77 18.83
CA LEU A 69 8.56 18.38 17.56
C LEU A 69 7.99 19.37 16.55
N ASP A 70 8.86 20.17 15.96
CA ASP A 70 8.48 21.15 14.94
C ASP A 70 7.70 20.48 13.81
N GLU A 71 6.49 20.96 13.54
CA GLU A 71 5.66 20.59 12.37
C GLU A 71 6.36 20.84 11.02
N ALA A 72 7.54 21.45 11.02
CA ALA A 72 8.30 21.79 9.82
C ALA A 72 8.90 20.58 9.09
N ASP A 73 9.14 19.44 9.77
CA ASP A 73 9.74 18.25 9.13
C ASP A 73 8.70 17.25 8.57
N ALA A 74 7.41 17.46 8.84
CA ALA A 74 6.37 16.57 8.34
C ALA A 74 5.95 16.84 6.87
N ASN A 75 6.37 17.96 6.30
CA ASN A 75 5.90 18.43 4.99
C ASN A 75 6.95 18.42 3.87
N SER A 76 8.13 17.85 4.07
CA SER A 76 9.11 17.78 3.00
C SER A 76 9.18 16.40 2.39
N PHE A 77 8.65 16.26 1.19
CA PHE A 77 9.03 15.49 0.00
C PHE A 77 7.82 14.98 -0.81
N PRO A 78 7.44 15.66 -1.88
CA PRO A 78 6.63 15.04 -2.93
C PRO A 78 7.49 14.10 -3.80
N ALA A 79 6.97 12.92 -4.06
CA ALA A 79 7.67 11.85 -4.78
C ALA A 79 7.77 12.04 -6.31
N SER A 80 7.63 13.24 -6.84
CA SER A 80 7.57 13.46 -8.30
C SER A 80 8.16 14.75 -8.87
N ASP A 81 8.74 15.65 -8.05
CA ASP A 81 9.43 16.82 -8.58
C ASP A 81 10.92 16.82 -8.19
N PRO A 82 11.82 17.28 -9.07
CA PRO A 82 13.25 17.36 -8.77
C PRO A 82 13.50 18.38 -7.67
N ILE A 83 14.04 17.92 -6.56
CA ILE A 83 14.30 18.73 -5.38
C ILE A 83 15.59 19.51 -5.58
N SER A 84 15.51 20.82 -5.47
CA SER A 84 16.68 21.66 -5.23
C SER A 84 17.06 21.58 -3.75
N ILE A 85 17.98 20.69 -3.41
CA ILE A 85 18.56 20.63 -2.07
C ILE A 85 19.67 21.67 -1.98
N SER A 86 19.40 22.80 -1.35
CA SER A 86 20.46 23.65 -0.85
C SER A 86 20.92 23.11 0.50
N VAL A 87 22.03 22.35 0.49
CA VAL A 87 22.67 21.89 1.71
C VAL A 87 23.31 23.08 2.40
N ARG A 88 22.73 23.54 3.50
CA ARG A 88 23.42 24.39 4.47
C ARG A 88 24.28 23.48 5.37
N ALA A 89 25.58 23.74 5.38
CA ALA A 89 26.51 23.06 6.28
C ALA A 89 26.09 23.19 7.75
N PRO A 90 26.27 22.16 8.58
CA PRO A 90 25.97 22.23 10.01
C PRO A 90 26.86 23.27 10.68
N ARG A 91 26.26 24.17 11.44
CA ARG A 91 26.99 25.02 12.38
C ARG A 91 27.29 24.17 13.63
N ASP A 92 28.55 24.11 14.01
CA ASP A 92 29.00 23.55 15.29
C ASP A 92 28.36 24.34 16.44
N GLU A 93 27.32 23.79 17.07
CA GLU A 93 26.91 24.17 18.41
C GLU A 93 27.39 23.09 19.40
N PRO A 94 27.98 23.49 20.55
CA PRO A 94 28.41 22.54 21.55
C PRO A 94 27.22 21.83 22.19
N PRO A 95 27.39 20.57 22.67
CA PRO A 95 26.30 19.78 23.23
C PRO A 95 25.75 20.44 24.48
N ARG A 96 24.47 20.81 24.45
CA ARG A 96 23.74 21.23 25.66
C ARG A 96 23.63 20.02 26.59
N SER A 97 23.94 20.25 27.86
CA SER A 97 23.92 19.31 28.96
C SER A 97 22.60 18.53 29.01
N SER A 98 22.74 17.20 29.15
CA SER A 98 21.66 16.26 29.38
C SER A 98 20.83 16.65 30.61
N THR A 99 19.70 17.29 30.38
CA THR A 99 18.61 17.23 31.34
C THR A 99 17.99 15.84 31.20
N SER A 100 17.92 15.09 32.29
CA SER A 100 17.29 13.79 32.41
C SER A 100 15.90 13.84 31.75
N LEU A 101 15.78 13.25 30.55
CA LEU A 101 14.48 12.92 29.97
C LEU A 101 13.89 11.83 30.87
N GLU A 102 12.99 12.23 31.77
CA GLU A 102 12.07 11.34 32.44
C GLU A 102 11.46 10.45 31.36
N LEU A 103 11.50 9.15 31.58
CA LEU A 103 10.85 8.15 30.73
C LEU A 103 9.39 8.56 30.56
N LEU A 104 9.06 9.15 29.42
CA LEU A 104 7.69 9.51 29.09
C LEU A 104 6.85 8.23 29.19
N ALA A 105 5.92 8.21 30.13
CA ALA A 105 4.94 7.15 30.24
C ALA A 105 4.16 7.11 28.93
N TRP A 106 4.20 5.97 28.24
CA TRP A 106 3.42 5.76 27.02
C TRP A 106 2.09 5.10 27.37
N PRO A 107 1.06 5.23 26.50
CA PRO A 107 -0.21 4.55 26.71
C PRO A 107 -0.01 3.04 26.84
N THR A 108 -0.48 2.46 27.91
CA THR A 108 -0.53 1.01 28.11
C THR A 108 -1.95 0.58 28.38
N ASN A 109 -2.34 -0.57 27.83
CA ASN A 109 -3.61 -1.23 28.07
C ASN A 109 -3.40 -2.75 28.00
N PRO A 110 -2.64 -3.33 28.97
CA PRO A 110 -2.31 -4.75 28.92
C PRO A 110 -3.58 -5.61 29.11
N VAL A 111 -3.82 -6.47 28.15
CA VAL A 111 -4.95 -7.39 28.11
C VAL A 111 -4.45 -8.81 28.32
N THR A 112 -4.72 -9.37 29.49
CA THR A 112 -4.38 -10.75 29.82
C THR A 112 -5.11 -11.71 28.88
N THR A 113 -4.37 -12.46 28.10
CA THR A 113 -4.89 -13.26 26.99
C THR A 113 -4.44 -14.71 27.14
N LEU A 114 -5.39 -15.64 27.08
CA LEU A 114 -5.13 -17.08 27.09
C LEU A 114 -4.93 -17.59 25.67
N PHE A 115 -3.81 -18.23 25.43
CA PHE A 115 -3.47 -18.86 24.15
C PHE A 115 -3.86 -20.35 24.10
N SER A 116 -3.86 -20.95 22.92
CA SER A 116 -4.29 -22.34 22.71
C SER A 116 -3.38 -23.39 23.35
N ASP A 117 -2.18 -23.01 23.75
CA ASP A 117 -1.21 -23.84 24.49
C ASP A 117 -1.36 -23.70 26.02
N GLU A 118 -2.47 -23.13 26.49
CA GLU A 118 -2.79 -22.84 27.89
C GLU A 118 -1.86 -21.80 28.57
N ASN A 119 -0.93 -21.19 27.82
CA ASN A 119 -0.10 -20.13 28.34
C ASN A 119 -0.86 -18.79 28.33
N ILE A 120 -0.57 -17.97 29.32
CA ILE A 120 -1.18 -16.65 29.49
C ILE A 120 -0.12 -15.60 29.19
N HIS A 121 -0.47 -14.65 28.32
CA HIS A 121 0.38 -13.50 28.00
C HIS A 121 -0.45 -12.23 27.95
N ASP A 122 0.14 -11.12 28.34
CA ASP A 122 -0.47 -9.81 28.19
C ASP A 122 -0.20 -9.29 26.78
N ILE A 123 -1.26 -8.88 26.09
CA ILE A 123 -1.17 -8.16 24.80
C ILE A 123 -1.44 -6.70 25.07
N ASP A 124 -0.57 -5.83 24.56
CA ASP A 124 -0.64 -4.39 24.82
C ASP A 124 -0.40 -3.59 23.54
N HIS A 125 -0.61 -2.29 23.64
CA HIS A 125 -0.20 -1.35 22.59
C HIS A 125 1.28 -1.56 22.23
N GLY A 126 1.59 -1.49 20.93
CA GLY A 126 2.96 -1.64 20.41
C GLY A 126 3.47 -3.06 20.30
N HIS A 127 2.69 -4.07 20.70
CA HIS A 127 3.08 -5.45 20.43
C HIS A 127 3.14 -5.71 18.92
N VAL A 128 4.20 -6.40 18.49
CA VAL A 128 4.35 -6.89 17.12
C VAL A 128 3.53 -8.17 16.99
N VAL A 129 2.47 -8.13 16.20
CA VAL A 129 1.56 -9.27 16.01
C VAL A 129 1.75 -9.98 14.67
N ILE A 130 2.49 -9.36 13.74
CA ILE A 130 2.92 -9.94 12.47
C ILE A 130 4.40 -9.62 12.26
N ALA A 131 5.21 -10.65 12.00
CA ALA A 131 6.59 -10.51 11.55
C ALA A 131 6.78 -11.35 10.28
N ALA A 132 7.00 -10.71 9.12
CA ALA A 132 6.99 -11.41 7.85
C ALA A 132 8.22 -11.09 6.99
N ILE A 133 8.94 -12.14 6.61
CA ILE A 133 9.92 -12.06 5.53
C ILE A 133 9.15 -12.31 4.23
N THR A 134 8.87 -11.25 3.47
CA THR A 134 8.02 -11.31 2.27
C THR A 134 8.79 -10.89 1.03
N SER A 135 8.31 -11.36 -0.14
CA SER A 135 8.91 -11.03 -1.42
C SER A 135 8.90 -9.53 -1.66
N CYS A 136 10.04 -9.00 -1.98
CA CYS A 136 10.28 -7.67 -2.54
C CYS A 136 11.76 -7.59 -2.93
N THR A 137 12.28 -6.41 -3.18
CA THR A 137 13.68 -6.19 -3.56
C THR A 137 14.69 -6.87 -2.61
N ASN A 138 14.40 -6.88 -1.30
CA ASN A 138 15.28 -7.50 -0.30
C ASN A 138 15.52 -8.99 -0.54
N THR A 139 14.49 -9.75 -0.92
CA THR A 139 14.59 -11.20 -1.14
C THR A 139 15.36 -11.58 -2.41
N SER A 140 15.66 -10.62 -3.28
CA SER A 140 16.53 -10.83 -4.44
C SER A 140 18.02 -10.73 -4.10
N ASN A 141 18.37 -10.30 -2.88
CA ASN A 141 19.75 -10.19 -2.42
C ASN A 141 20.12 -11.39 -1.52
N PRO A 142 20.92 -12.36 -2.01
CA PRO A 142 21.29 -13.53 -1.23
C PRO A 142 22.00 -13.20 0.08
N ALA A 143 22.84 -12.15 0.12
CA ALA A 143 23.56 -11.78 1.33
C ALA A 143 22.60 -11.34 2.46
N VAL A 144 21.55 -10.59 2.14
CA VAL A 144 20.56 -10.14 3.11
C VAL A 144 19.72 -11.32 3.62
N MET A 145 19.34 -12.23 2.72
CA MET A 145 18.57 -13.41 3.08
C MET A 145 19.40 -14.38 3.93
N VAL A 146 20.64 -14.67 3.52
CA VAL A 146 21.56 -15.50 4.29
C VAL A 146 21.82 -14.90 5.68
N SER A 147 21.95 -13.57 5.76
CA SER A 147 22.08 -12.88 7.06
C SER A 147 20.89 -13.17 7.98
N ALA A 148 19.65 -13.16 7.46
CA ALA A 148 18.47 -13.52 8.24
C ALA A 148 18.53 -14.99 8.72
N GLY A 149 18.85 -15.93 7.84
CA GLY A 149 19.00 -17.33 8.20
C GLY A 149 20.09 -17.59 9.25
N LEU A 150 21.26 -16.92 9.14
CA LEU A 150 22.35 -17.00 10.11
C LEU A 150 21.95 -16.39 11.46
N LEU A 151 21.21 -15.27 11.45
CA LEU A 151 20.69 -14.68 12.69
C LEU A 151 19.68 -15.62 13.36
N ALA A 152 18.77 -16.24 12.61
CA ALA A 152 17.84 -17.24 13.13
C ALA A 152 18.61 -18.44 13.75
N LYS A 153 19.65 -18.93 13.07
CA LYS A 153 20.49 -20.00 13.59
C LYS A 153 21.11 -19.63 14.94
N LYS A 154 21.80 -18.49 15.00
CA LYS A 154 22.45 -18.03 16.23
C LYS A 154 21.45 -17.77 17.36
N ALA A 155 20.24 -17.26 17.06
CA ALA A 155 19.18 -17.05 18.02
C ALA A 155 18.71 -18.39 18.62
N VAL A 156 18.40 -19.37 17.78
CA VAL A 156 17.96 -20.72 18.23
C VAL A 156 19.06 -21.45 19.00
N GLU A 157 20.32 -21.34 18.59
CA GLU A 157 21.46 -21.92 19.31
C GLU A 157 21.68 -21.29 20.69
N ARG A 158 21.12 -20.08 20.92
CA ARG A 158 21.08 -19.42 22.22
C ARG A 158 19.76 -19.66 22.99
N GLY A 159 18.88 -20.55 22.50
CA GLY A 159 17.62 -20.87 23.14
C GLY A 159 16.52 -19.79 22.95
N LEU A 160 16.71 -18.79 22.10
CA LEU A 160 15.70 -17.79 21.83
C LEU A 160 14.58 -18.34 20.94
N THR A 161 13.35 -17.89 21.19
CA THR A 161 12.15 -18.21 20.40
C THR A 161 11.38 -16.94 20.05
N SER A 162 10.63 -16.96 18.97
CA SER A 162 9.67 -15.90 18.65
C SER A 162 8.59 -15.84 19.74
N LYS A 163 8.08 -14.63 20.00
CA LYS A 163 6.99 -14.49 21.00
C LYS A 163 5.72 -15.16 20.50
N PRO A 164 4.94 -15.82 21.37
CA PRO A 164 3.80 -16.63 20.96
C PRO A 164 2.64 -15.83 20.36
N TRP A 165 2.58 -14.53 20.58
CA TRP A 165 1.60 -13.63 19.96
C TRP A 165 2.00 -13.13 18.58
N VAL A 166 3.24 -13.40 18.12
CA VAL A 166 3.75 -12.95 16.84
C VAL A 166 3.49 -14.02 15.77
N LYS A 167 2.66 -13.68 14.79
CA LYS A 167 2.48 -14.51 13.60
C LYS A 167 3.64 -14.29 12.64
N THR A 168 4.49 -15.31 12.50
CA THR A 168 5.66 -15.27 11.64
C THR A 168 5.38 -15.95 10.29
N SER A 169 6.08 -15.54 9.22
CA SER A 169 5.98 -16.17 7.90
C SER A 169 7.19 -15.88 7.01
N LEU A 170 7.48 -16.82 6.09
CA LEU A 170 8.49 -16.67 5.05
C LEU A 170 7.83 -16.86 3.67
N ALA A 171 7.92 -15.82 2.82
CA ALA A 171 7.42 -15.84 1.46
C ALA A 171 8.41 -15.18 0.49
N PRO A 172 9.51 -15.85 0.11
CA PRO A 172 10.54 -15.28 -0.72
C PRO A 172 10.08 -15.09 -2.17
N GLY A 173 10.80 -14.24 -2.93
CA GLY A 173 10.48 -13.95 -4.33
C GLY A 173 10.83 -15.05 -5.32
N SER A 174 11.59 -16.06 -4.91
CA SER A 174 12.09 -17.12 -5.79
C SER A 174 12.31 -18.42 -5.04
N ARG A 175 12.11 -19.55 -5.72
CA ARG A 175 12.47 -20.88 -5.24
C ARG A 175 13.96 -21.03 -4.97
N VAL A 176 14.80 -20.29 -5.66
CA VAL A 176 16.26 -20.27 -5.43
C VAL A 176 16.59 -19.88 -3.99
N VAL A 177 15.76 -19.07 -3.33
CA VAL A 177 15.97 -18.70 -1.92
C VAL A 177 15.85 -19.91 -1.00
N THR A 178 14.82 -20.72 -1.18
CA THR A 178 14.66 -21.96 -0.40
C THR A 178 15.77 -22.96 -0.71
N ASP A 179 16.17 -23.08 -1.97
CA ASP A 179 17.26 -23.99 -2.37
C ASP A 179 18.60 -23.63 -1.67
N TYR A 180 18.99 -22.36 -1.61
CA TYR A 180 20.23 -22.03 -0.92
C TYR A 180 20.08 -22.03 0.61
N TYR A 181 18.89 -21.80 1.18
CA TYR A 181 18.67 -21.99 2.60
C TYR A 181 18.82 -23.47 3.00
N ASP A 182 18.29 -24.39 2.19
CA ASP A 182 18.41 -25.83 2.42
C ASP A 182 19.87 -26.27 2.30
N ARG A 183 20.59 -25.83 1.25
CA ARG A 183 22.03 -26.11 1.10
C ARG A 183 22.88 -25.57 2.23
N ALA A 184 22.49 -24.43 2.79
CA ALA A 184 23.16 -23.81 3.92
C ALA A 184 22.74 -24.40 5.27
N ASN A 185 21.76 -25.31 5.30
CA ASN A 185 21.12 -25.86 6.49
C ASN A 185 20.57 -24.77 7.43
N LEU A 186 19.90 -23.74 6.85
CA LEU A 186 19.33 -22.60 7.59
C LEU A 186 17.81 -22.74 7.76
N THR A 187 17.14 -23.49 6.88
CA THR A 187 15.68 -23.73 6.93
C THR A 187 15.20 -24.20 8.30
N PRO A 188 15.83 -25.22 8.95
CA PRO A 188 15.35 -25.71 10.25
C PRO A 188 15.35 -24.68 11.36
N TYR A 189 16.24 -23.71 11.31
CA TYR A 189 16.33 -22.63 12.31
C TYR A 189 15.27 -21.55 12.09
N LEU A 190 14.98 -21.24 10.83
CA LEU A 190 13.87 -20.34 10.47
C LEU A 190 12.52 -20.96 10.91
N GLU A 191 12.31 -22.23 10.64
CA GLU A 191 11.10 -22.99 11.02
C GLU A 191 10.93 -23.05 12.55
N LYS A 192 12.03 -23.25 13.32
CA LYS A 192 11.98 -23.21 14.78
C LYS A 192 11.54 -21.85 15.32
N LEU A 193 11.81 -20.76 14.63
CA LEU A 193 11.29 -19.44 14.95
C LEU A 193 9.92 -19.17 14.33
N GLY A 194 9.29 -20.18 13.69
CA GLY A 194 7.97 -20.07 13.06
C GLY A 194 7.96 -19.42 11.69
N PHE A 195 9.11 -19.06 11.13
CA PHE A 195 9.22 -18.52 9.76
C PHE A 195 9.11 -19.65 8.74
N ASN A 196 7.93 -20.28 8.71
CA ASN A 196 7.62 -21.32 7.75
C ASN A 196 7.38 -20.76 6.35
N LEU A 197 7.75 -21.53 5.33
CA LEU A 197 7.44 -21.20 3.94
C LEU A 197 5.92 -21.27 3.71
N VAL A 198 5.29 -20.12 3.42
CA VAL A 198 3.84 -20.03 3.17
C VAL A 198 3.51 -19.80 1.70
N GLY A 199 4.49 -19.49 0.87
CA GLY A 199 4.34 -19.26 -0.57
C GLY A 199 5.53 -18.51 -1.15
N TYR A 200 5.42 -18.16 -2.43
CA TYR A 200 6.40 -17.34 -3.13
C TYR A 200 5.72 -16.09 -3.67
N GLY A 201 6.35 -14.94 -3.47
CA GLY A 201 5.84 -13.67 -3.98
C GLY A 201 5.27 -12.75 -2.90
N CYS A 202 4.48 -11.76 -3.33
CA CYS A 202 3.88 -10.78 -2.43
C CYS A 202 2.72 -11.42 -1.63
N THR A 203 2.97 -11.75 -0.38
CA THR A 203 1.96 -12.28 0.56
C THR A 203 1.56 -11.20 1.58
N THR A 204 2.27 -11.06 2.67
CA THR A 204 1.98 -10.06 3.72
C THR A 204 1.93 -8.63 3.18
N CYS A 205 2.82 -8.28 2.25
CA CYS A 205 2.88 -6.93 1.67
C CYS A 205 1.59 -6.47 0.95
N ILE A 206 0.68 -7.39 0.63
CA ILE A 206 -0.62 -7.10 0.00
C ILE A 206 -1.81 -7.65 0.81
N GLY A 207 -1.63 -7.92 2.10
CA GLY A 207 -2.71 -8.34 2.97
C GLY A 207 -3.08 -9.82 2.91
N ASN A 208 -2.19 -10.68 2.39
CA ASN A 208 -2.43 -12.12 2.29
C ASN A 208 -1.80 -12.92 3.45
N SER A 209 -1.64 -12.32 4.62
CA SER A 209 -1.16 -13.03 5.82
C SER A 209 -2.20 -13.94 6.46
N GLY A 210 -3.45 -13.88 6.02
CA GLY A 210 -4.57 -14.51 6.70
C GLY A 210 -4.89 -13.83 8.04
N PRO A 211 -5.85 -14.37 8.82
CA PRO A 211 -6.28 -13.78 10.09
C PRO A 211 -5.14 -13.76 11.12
N LEU A 212 -5.21 -12.85 12.09
CA LEU A 212 -4.36 -12.89 13.28
C LEU A 212 -4.61 -14.18 14.07
N ILE A 213 -3.70 -14.49 15.00
CA ILE A 213 -3.93 -15.53 16.01
C ILE A 213 -5.25 -15.19 16.73
N PRO A 214 -6.21 -16.13 16.86
CA PRO A 214 -7.56 -15.81 17.35
C PRO A 214 -7.58 -15.07 18.69
N ALA A 215 -6.73 -15.47 19.63
CA ALA A 215 -6.60 -14.82 20.94
C ALA A 215 -6.10 -13.37 20.82
N VAL A 216 -5.14 -13.11 19.92
CA VAL A 216 -4.62 -11.77 19.64
C VAL A 216 -5.68 -10.91 18.96
N SER A 217 -6.39 -11.45 17.95
CA SER A 217 -7.49 -10.75 17.27
C SER A 217 -8.59 -10.32 18.25
N ALA A 218 -8.97 -11.22 19.17
CA ALA A 218 -9.95 -10.91 20.21
C ALA A 218 -9.47 -9.78 21.13
N ALA A 219 -8.24 -9.85 21.63
CA ALA A 219 -7.66 -8.82 22.49
C ALA A 219 -7.60 -7.46 21.81
N VAL A 220 -7.15 -7.42 20.53
CA VAL A 220 -7.04 -6.19 19.73
C VAL A 220 -8.39 -5.54 19.52
N ASN A 221 -9.40 -6.32 19.07
CA ASN A 221 -10.71 -5.77 18.68
C ASN A 221 -11.56 -5.37 19.91
N GLN A 222 -11.49 -6.12 21.01
CA GLN A 222 -12.29 -5.83 22.21
C GLN A 222 -11.77 -4.63 23.00
N ASN A 223 -10.47 -4.33 22.88
CA ASN A 223 -9.82 -3.29 23.68
C ASN A 223 -9.20 -2.17 22.84
N ASP A 224 -9.50 -2.13 21.53
CA ASP A 224 -8.97 -1.16 20.55
C ASP A 224 -7.45 -0.99 20.61
N LEU A 225 -6.71 -2.09 20.77
CA LEU A 225 -5.26 -2.04 20.88
C LEU A 225 -4.60 -1.55 19.59
N VAL A 226 -3.60 -0.72 19.74
CA VAL A 226 -2.73 -0.28 18.64
C VAL A 226 -1.55 -1.23 18.54
N VAL A 227 -1.65 -2.24 17.69
CA VAL A 227 -0.60 -3.24 17.46
C VAL A 227 0.16 -2.98 16.17
N ALA A 228 1.33 -3.62 16.04
CA ALA A 228 2.24 -3.39 14.93
C ALA A 228 2.49 -4.64 14.08
N SER A 229 2.82 -4.41 12.80
CA SER A 229 3.46 -5.40 11.93
C SER A 229 4.86 -4.94 11.54
N VAL A 230 5.79 -5.89 11.40
CA VAL A 230 7.14 -5.66 10.89
C VAL A 230 7.38 -6.62 9.72
N LEU A 231 7.68 -6.07 8.54
CA LEU A 231 7.83 -6.88 7.34
C LEU A 231 8.97 -6.41 6.43
N SER A 232 9.59 -7.35 5.71
CA SER A 232 10.66 -7.03 4.75
C SER A 232 10.13 -6.61 3.38
N GLY A 233 8.92 -6.08 3.32
CA GLY A 233 8.27 -5.60 2.10
C GLY A 233 8.76 -4.24 1.63
N ASN A 234 8.02 -3.66 0.68
CA ASN A 234 8.23 -2.29 0.19
C ASN A 234 6.98 -1.41 0.30
N ARG A 235 5.95 -1.88 0.97
CA ARG A 235 4.68 -1.17 1.22
C ARG A 235 4.20 -1.46 2.64
N ASN A 236 3.79 -0.43 3.35
CA ASN A 236 3.36 -0.51 4.74
C ASN A 236 2.15 0.39 5.05
N PHE A 237 1.31 0.66 4.05
CA PHE A 237 0.14 1.50 4.25
C PHE A 237 -0.84 0.87 5.25
N GLU A 238 -1.47 1.71 6.05
CA GLU A 238 -2.49 1.32 7.01
C GLU A 238 -3.60 0.50 6.33
N SER A 239 -4.14 -0.49 7.02
CA SER A 239 -5.14 -1.46 6.55
C SER A 239 -4.74 -2.32 5.35
N ARG A 240 -3.64 -2.02 4.66
CA ARG A 240 -3.16 -2.83 3.54
C ARG A 240 -2.58 -4.17 3.99
N ILE A 241 -1.80 -4.16 5.08
CA ILE A 241 -1.11 -5.34 5.59
C ILE A 241 -2.11 -6.25 6.31
N HIS A 242 -2.87 -5.66 7.22
CA HIS A 242 -3.96 -6.33 7.94
C HIS A 242 -4.95 -5.29 8.48
N PRO A 243 -6.28 -5.51 8.39
CA PRO A 243 -7.27 -4.51 8.83
C PRO A 243 -7.22 -4.22 10.34
N GLU A 244 -6.80 -5.19 11.16
CA GLU A 244 -6.68 -5.04 12.62
C GLU A 244 -5.34 -4.43 13.07
N VAL A 245 -4.37 -4.22 12.16
CA VAL A 245 -3.03 -3.70 12.48
C VAL A 245 -2.91 -2.26 12.02
N LYS A 246 -2.86 -1.34 12.99
CA LYS A 246 -2.84 0.10 12.71
C LYS A 246 -1.45 0.63 12.36
N MET A 247 -0.37 0.03 12.86
CA MET A 247 1.01 0.49 12.63
C MET A 247 1.82 -0.56 11.87
N ASN A 248 2.42 -0.17 10.75
CA ASN A 248 3.11 -1.11 9.89
C ASN A 248 4.53 -0.60 9.58
N PHE A 249 5.54 -1.42 9.86
CA PHE A 249 6.95 -1.04 9.69
C PHE A 249 7.64 -1.93 8.66
N LEU A 250 8.43 -1.30 7.80
CA LEU A 250 9.35 -1.98 6.89
C LEU A 250 10.70 -2.13 7.57
N ALA A 251 11.27 -3.31 7.49
CA ALA A 251 12.57 -3.63 8.04
C ALA A 251 13.32 -4.64 7.15
N SER A 252 14.63 -4.73 7.28
CA SER A 252 15.38 -5.80 6.61
C SER A 252 15.01 -7.19 7.17
N PRO A 253 15.14 -8.28 6.39
CA PRO A 253 14.85 -9.63 6.87
C PRO A 253 15.47 -9.99 8.23
N PRO A 254 16.74 -9.67 8.53
CA PRO A 254 17.30 -9.91 9.87
C PRO A 254 16.60 -9.12 10.98
N LEU A 255 16.22 -7.86 10.72
CA LEU A 255 15.51 -7.05 11.72
C LEU A 255 14.07 -7.54 11.93
N VAL A 256 13.42 -8.10 10.92
CA VAL A 256 12.11 -8.76 11.07
C VAL A 256 12.20 -9.89 12.09
N ILE A 257 13.25 -10.72 12.02
CA ILE A 257 13.50 -11.78 13.01
C ILE A 257 13.74 -11.17 14.40
N ALA A 258 14.57 -10.13 14.50
CA ALA A 258 14.85 -9.47 15.78
C ALA A 258 13.55 -8.96 16.45
N TYR A 259 12.66 -8.33 15.69
CA TYR A 259 11.37 -7.88 16.21
C TYR A 259 10.41 -9.04 16.57
N ALA A 260 10.49 -10.18 15.89
CA ALA A 260 9.74 -11.37 16.28
C ALA A 260 10.23 -11.95 17.62
N LEU A 261 11.53 -11.88 17.90
CA LEU A 261 12.13 -12.34 19.16
C LEU A 261 11.74 -11.46 20.35
N VAL A 262 11.74 -10.12 20.19
CA VAL A 262 11.33 -9.22 21.29
C VAL A 262 9.81 -9.06 21.37
N GLY A 263 9.08 -9.17 20.27
CA GLY A 263 7.62 -9.14 20.20
C GLY A 263 6.99 -7.76 20.43
N THR A 264 7.75 -6.66 20.43
CA THR A 264 7.25 -5.31 20.67
C THR A 264 8.10 -4.24 20.00
N MET A 265 7.45 -3.14 19.58
CA MET A 265 8.13 -1.94 19.08
C MET A 265 8.70 -1.06 20.21
N HIS A 266 8.36 -1.35 21.47
CA HIS A 266 8.88 -0.63 22.64
C HIS A 266 10.34 -0.99 22.98
N ALA A 267 10.90 -2.03 22.36
CA ALA A 267 12.28 -2.45 22.62
C ALA A 267 13.31 -1.59 21.85
N ASP A 268 14.38 -1.20 22.53
CA ASP A 268 15.59 -0.68 21.88
C ASP A 268 16.48 -1.87 21.48
N LEU A 269 16.39 -2.28 20.23
CA LEU A 269 17.15 -3.43 19.69
C LEU A 269 18.68 -3.29 19.83
N LEU A 270 19.21 -2.07 19.99
CA LEU A 270 20.64 -1.82 20.10
C LEU A 270 21.14 -1.91 21.54
N ARG A 271 20.26 -1.68 22.53
CA ARG A 271 20.65 -1.55 23.94
C ARG A 271 19.99 -2.58 24.85
N GLU A 272 18.80 -3.06 24.52
CA GLU A 272 18.05 -4.01 25.31
C GLU A 272 18.25 -5.45 24.82
N PRO A 273 18.17 -6.47 25.69
CA PRO A 273 18.26 -7.86 25.29
C PRO A 273 17.04 -8.30 24.50
N LEU A 274 17.25 -9.18 23.53
CA LEU A 274 16.16 -9.82 22.76
C LEU A 274 15.42 -10.89 23.57
N GLY A 275 16.07 -11.42 24.59
CA GLY A 275 15.61 -12.44 25.50
C GLY A 275 16.77 -12.98 26.33
N ASN A 276 16.53 -14.06 27.06
CA ASN A 276 17.55 -14.76 27.83
C ASN A 276 17.82 -16.14 27.21
N ASP A 277 19.05 -16.61 27.31
CA ASP A 277 19.41 -17.97 26.94
C ASP A 277 18.87 -19.00 27.97
N GLU A 278 19.11 -20.30 27.71
CA GLU A 278 18.69 -21.37 28.64
C GLU A 278 19.30 -21.25 30.04
N GLY A 279 20.42 -20.57 30.18
CA GLY A 279 21.07 -20.26 31.46
C GLY A 279 20.56 -18.99 32.14
N GLY A 280 19.61 -18.28 31.53
CA GLY A 280 19.07 -17.02 32.04
C GLY A 280 19.96 -15.80 31.73
N VAL A 281 20.99 -15.94 30.87
CA VAL A 281 21.89 -14.85 30.49
C VAL A 281 21.24 -14.00 29.38
N PRO A 282 21.21 -12.67 29.52
CA PRO A 282 20.67 -11.79 28.49
C PRO A 282 21.39 -11.92 27.13
N VAL A 283 20.64 -12.08 26.05
CA VAL A 283 21.17 -12.14 24.69
C VAL A 283 20.80 -10.89 23.93
N TYR A 284 21.77 -10.17 23.44
CA TYR A 284 21.61 -8.92 22.69
C TYR A 284 21.70 -9.16 21.17
N LEU A 285 21.16 -8.24 20.40
CA LEU A 285 21.22 -8.29 18.92
C LEU A 285 22.67 -8.42 18.42
N ARG A 286 23.62 -7.69 19.02
CA ARG A 286 25.05 -7.74 18.67
C ARG A 286 25.68 -9.11 18.88
N ASP A 287 25.16 -9.94 19.80
CA ASP A 287 25.71 -11.26 20.11
C ASP A 287 25.35 -12.31 19.06
N ILE A 288 24.27 -12.08 18.33
CA ILE A 288 23.74 -12.99 17.31
C ILE A 288 23.80 -12.41 15.89
N TRP A 289 24.20 -11.14 15.73
CA TRP A 289 24.31 -10.52 14.39
C TRP A 289 25.44 -11.18 13.60
N PRO A 290 25.15 -11.72 12.39
CA PRO A 290 26.19 -12.38 11.60
C PRO A 290 27.18 -11.36 11.03
N THR A 291 28.46 -11.75 11.00
CA THR A 291 29.51 -10.94 10.39
C THR A 291 29.45 -10.99 8.86
N THR A 292 30.00 -10.00 8.19
CA THR A 292 30.10 -9.97 6.71
C THR A 292 30.88 -11.18 6.18
N ALA A 293 31.88 -11.66 6.92
CA ALA A 293 32.68 -12.83 6.55
C ALA A 293 31.85 -14.12 6.58
N GLU A 294 31.05 -14.35 7.63
CA GLU A 294 30.16 -15.49 7.74
C GLU A 294 29.11 -15.49 6.60
N ILE A 295 28.52 -14.31 6.33
CA ILE A 295 27.55 -14.16 5.25
C ILE A 295 28.19 -14.50 3.90
N LYS A 296 29.37 -13.93 3.62
CA LYS A 296 30.08 -14.16 2.38
C LYS A 296 30.45 -15.64 2.18
N GLU A 297 30.95 -16.30 3.22
CA GLU A 297 31.28 -17.72 3.17
C GLU A 297 30.09 -18.57 2.77
N VAL A 298 28.92 -18.33 3.38
CA VAL A 298 27.69 -19.08 3.07
C VAL A 298 27.21 -18.76 1.65
N VAL A 299 27.23 -17.51 1.23
CA VAL A 299 26.84 -17.10 -0.13
C VAL A 299 27.74 -17.77 -1.17
N ASP A 300 29.05 -17.68 -1.00
CA ASP A 300 30.03 -18.27 -1.95
C ASP A 300 29.89 -19.80 -2.06
N ARG A 301 29.55 -20.48 -0.97
CA ARG A 301 29.38 -21.94 -0.93
C ARG A 301 28.03 -22.41 -1.44
N CYS A 302 26.96 -21.69 -1.11
CA CYS A 302 25.60 -22.20 -1.26
C CYS A 302 24.82 -21.59 -2.43
N VAL A 303 25.22 -20.43 -2.95
CA VAL A 303 24.55 -19.78 -4.09
C VAL A 303 25.30 -20.07 -5.38
N ALA A 304 24.70 -20.85 -6.26
CA ALA A 304 25.29 -21.25 -7.54
C ALA A 304 24.40 -20.92 -8.73
N ALA A 305 25.00 -20.57 -9.87
CA ALA A 305 24.25 -20.26 -11.09
C ALA A 305 23.36 -21.43 -11.56
N SER A 306 23.77 -22.69 -11.32
CA SER A 306 22.99 -23.87 -11.67
C SER A 306 21.62 -23.90 -10.98
N MET A 307 21.49 -23.33 -9.77
CA MET A 307 20.20 -23.30 -9.05
C MET A 307 19.12 -22.55 -9.83
N PHE A 308 19.52 -21.46 -10.47
CA PHE A 308 18.57 -20.68 -11.29
C PHE A 308 18.13 -21.48 -12.52
N THR A 309 19.06 -22.15 -13.19
CA THR A 309 18.76 -23.01 -14.33
C THR A 309 17.86 -24.19 -13.92
N ASP A 310 18.18 -24.84 -12.82
CA ASP A 310 17.45 -26.02 -12.34
C ASP A 310 16.05 -25.67 -11.85
N SER A 311 15.90 -24.60 -11.06
CA SER A 311 14.61 -24.17 -10.53
C SER A 311 13.63 -23.67 -11.60
N TYR A 312 14.14 -23.18 -12.74
CA TYR A 312 13.32 -22.61 -13.81
C TYR A 312 13.33 -23.41 -15.12
N ARG A 313 13.98 -24.59 -15.16
CA ARG A 313 14.08 -25.44 -16.36
C ARG A 313 12.71 -25.76 -16.96
N ASP A 314 11.75 -26.12 -16.10
CA ASP A 314 10.42 -26.58 -16.49
C ASP A 314 9.33 -25.55 -16.23
N VAL A 315 9.69 -24.27 -16.07
CA VAL A 315 8.74 -23.22 -15.70
C VAL A 315 7.58 -23.07 -16.70
N LEU A 316 7.83 -23.30 -17.98
CA LEU A 316 6.81 -23.23 -19.04
C LEU A 316 5.92 -24.48 -19.10
N THR A 317 6.35 -25.58 -18.53
CA THR A 317 5.57 -26.84 -18.55
C THR A 317 4.45 -26.81 -17.51
N GLY A 318 4.66 -26.11 -16.40
CA GLY A 318 3.74 -26.11 -15.27
C GLY A 318 3.69 -27.42 -14.50
N ASP A 319 2.94 -27.44 -13.42
CA ASP A 319 2.68 -28.65 -12.65
C ASP A 319 1.60 -29.54 -13.30
N GLU A 320 1.34 -30.70 -12.69
CA GLU A 320 0.35 -31.67 -13.21
C GLU A 320 -1.06 -31.08 -13.27
N ARG A 321 -1.45 -30.25 -12.30
CA ARG A 321 -2.77 -29.58 -12.26
C ARG A 321 -2.91 -28.60 -13.42
N TRP A 322 -1.86 -27.81 -13.69
CA TRP A 322 -1.83 -26.88 -14.82
C TRP A 322 -1.94 -27.63 -16.16
N ARG A 323 -1.18 -28.71 -16.33
CA ARG A 323 -1.18 -29.51 -17.57
C ARG A 323 -2.49 -30.22 -17.84
N ASN A 324 -3.20 -30.65 -16.79
CA ASN A 324 -4.46 -31.38 -16.88
C ASN A 324 -5.69 -30.46 -16.85
N MET A 325 -5.50 -29.15 -16.84
CA MET A 325 -6.59 -28.20 -16.88
C MET A 325 -7.30 -28.29 -18.23
N ASP A 326 -8.61 -28.56 -18.19
CA ASP A 326 -9.46 -28.53 -19.38
C ASP A 326 -9.67 -27.09 -19.82
N VAL A 327 -9.01 -26.71 -20.90
CA VAL A 327 -9.09 -25.36 -21.45
C VAL A 327 -9.88 -25.41 -22.76
N PRO A 328 -11.04 -24.76 -22.87
CA PRO A 328 -11.80 -24.68 -24.11
C PRO A 328 -10.94 -24.06 -25.22
N ARG A 329 -10.85 -24.74 -26.36
CA ARG A 329 -10.20 -24.21 -27.57
C ARG A 329 -11.22 -23.42 -28.37
N SER A 330 -11.31 -22.12 -28.09
CA SER A 330 -12.27 -21.23 -28.74
C SER A 330 -11.57 -19.91 -29.05
N GLU A 331 -11.92 -19.29 -30.18
CA GLU A 331 -11.46 -17.93 -30.52
C GLU A 331 -12.08 -16.87 -29.62
N ILE A 332 -13.23 -17.17 -29.03
CA ILE A 332 -13.97 -16.29 -28.13
C ILE A 332 -14.03 -16.92 -26.74
N PHE A 333 -13.66 -16.13 -25.71
CA PHE A 333 -13.76 -16.58 -24.33
C PHE A 333 -15.25 -16.85 -23.95
N GLN A 334 -15.50 -18.04 -23.41
CA GLN A 334 -16.83 -18.43 -22.93
C GLN A 334 -17.02 -17.94 -21.49
N TRP A 335 -17.78 -16.87 -21.35
CA TRP A 335 -18.13 -16.31 -20.04
C TRP A 335 -19.11 -17.20 -19.31
N ASP A 336 -18.79 -17.56 -18.06
CA ASP A 336 -19.71 -18.24 -17.16
C ASP A 336 -20.51 -17.18 -16.36
N PRO A 337 -21.81 -17.02 -16.61
CA PRO A 337 -22.63 -16.03 -15.92
C PRO A 337 -22.83 -16.34 -14.43
N THR A 338 -22.55 -17.58 -14.00
CA THR A 338 -22.66 -18.01 -12.60
C THR A 338 -21.37 -17.80 -11.82
N SER A 339 -20.26 -17.51 -12.50
CA SER A 339 -18.97 -17.30 -11.84
C SER A 339 -19.01 -16.09 -10.92
N THR A 340 -18.57 -16.28 -9.68
CA THR A 340 -18.44 -15.19 -8.70
C THR A 340 -17.00 -14.63 -8.64
N TYR A 341 -16.07 -15.17 -9.47
CA TYR A 341 -14.68 -14.73 -9.55
C TYR A 341 -14.33 -14.02 -10.85
N VAL A 342 -14.90 -14.44 -11.98
CA VAL A 342 -14.60 -13.87 -13.30
C VAL A 342 -15.93 -13.57 -14.01
N ARG A 343 -16.16 -12.29 -14.32
CA ARG A 343 -17.38 -11.84 -15.03
C ARG A 343 -17.01 -10.99 -16.22
N GLN A 344 -17.86 -11.04 -17.25
CA GLN A 344 -17.71 -10.16 -18.40
C GLN A 344 -17.77 -8.70 -17.95
N PRO A 345 -16.73 -7.89 -18.21
CA PRO A 345 -16.74 -6.49 -17.79
C PRO A 345 -17.55 -5.61 -18.74
N PRO A 346 -18.20 -4.52 -18.26
CA PRO A 346 -19.08 -3.69 -19.05
C PRO A 346 -18.37 -2.63 -19.91
N TYR A 347 -17.05 -2.67 -20.03
CA TYR A 347 -16.27 -1.59 -20.64
C TYR A 347 -16.58 -1.30 -22.11
N PHE A 348 -17.15 -2.26 -22.81
CA PHE A 348 -17.48 -2.16 -24.24
C PHE A 348 -18.99 -2.16 -24.50
N GLU A 349 -19.82 -2.21 -23.47
CA GLU A 349 -21.28 -2.21 -23.61
C GLU A 349 -21.74 -0.86 -24.18
N GLY A 350 -22.52 -0.92 -25.26
CA GLY A 350 -23.02 0.28 -25.95
C GLY A 350 -21.94 1.18 -26.55
N MET A 351 -20.71 0.68 -26.73
CA MET A 351 -19.60 1.42 -27.30
C MET A 351 -19.89 1.76 -28.79
N PRO A 352 -19.94 3.06 -29.18
CA PRO A 352 -20.09 3.43 -30.57
C PRO A 352 -18.79 3.21 -31.35
N ARG A 353 -18.89 3.07 -32.69
CA ARG A 353 -17.71 2.91 -33.57
C ARG A 353 -16.77 4.12 -33.49
N ASP A 354 -17.33 5.31 -33.55
CA ASP A 354 -16.58 6.56 -33.42
C ASP A 354 -16.63 7.09 -31.99
N PRO A 355 -15.58 7.78 -31.49
CA PRO A 355 -15.63 8.39 -30.20
C PRO A 355 -16.70 9.47 -30.12
N LYS A 356 -17.36 9.59 -28.95
CA LYS A 356 -18.29 10.70 -28.70
C LYS A 356 -17.51 12.01 -28.59
N ALA A 357 -18.16 13.11 -29.01
CA ALA A 357 -17.61 14.44 -28.78
C ALA A 357 -17.42 14.69 -27.26
N LEU A 358 -16.45 15.52 -26.92
CA LEU A 358 -16.28 15.98 -25.55
C LEU A 358 -17.42 16.92 -25.18
N GLU A 359 -17.93 16.77 -23.99
CA GLU A 359 -19.02 17.58 -23.44
C GLU A 359 -18.63 18.09 -22.05
N ASP A 360 -19.11 19.29 -21.72
CA ASP A 360 -18.99 19.87 -20.38
C ASP A 360 -19.69 18.97 -19.36
N ILE A 361 -19.15 18.94 -18.15
CA ILE A 361 -19.76 18.20 -17.04
C ILE A 361 -20.57 19.19 -16.23
N LEU A 362 -21.89 19.09 -16.28
CA LEU A 362 -22.78 20.09 -15.69
C LEU A 362 -23.52 19.55 -14.45
N GLY A 363 -23.52 20.33 -13.38
CA GLY A 363 -24.30 20.04 -12.17
C GLY A 363 -23.84 18.80 -11.42
N ALA A 364 -22.54 18.50 -11.43
CA ALA A 364 -21.99 17.35 -10.73
C ALA A 364 -22.09 17.49 -9.21
N ARG A 365 -22.31 16.36 -8.52
CA ARG A 365 -22.24 16.22 -7.07
C ARG A 365 -20.93 15.60 -6.64
N VAL A 366 -20.47 15.94 -5.43
CA VAL A 366 -19.29 15.32 -4.82
C VAL A 366 -19.68 13.98 -4.22
N LEU A 367 -19.11 12.89 -4.75
CA LEU A 367 -19.30 11.56 -4.20
C LEU A 367 -18.45 11.31 -2.97
N ALA A 368 -17.20 11.84 -2.99
CA ALA A 368 -16.28 11.74 -1.88
C ALA A 368 -15.42 13.01 -1.81
N TYR A 369 -15.28 13.55 -0.60
CA TYR A 369 -14.38 14.65 -0.28
C TYR A 369 -13.28 14.13 0.65
N LEU A 370 -12.10 13.94 0.10
CA LEU A 370 -11.00 13.23 0.71
C LEU A 370 -9.86 14.19 1.05
N GLY A 371 -9.05 13.80 2.05
CA GLY A 371 -7.84 14.55 2.42
C GLY A 371 -6.61 14.19 1.60
N ASP A 372 -5.44 14.49 2.17
CA ASP A 372 -4.13 14.20 1.59
C ASP A 372 -3.76 12.71 1.66
N SER A 373 -2.84 12.32 0.78
CA SER A 373 -2.20 11.00 0.77
C SER A 373 -3.19 9.81 0.73
N VAL A 374 -4.34 10.00 0.08
CA VAL A 374 -5.29 8.91 -0.14
C VAL A 374 -4.70 7.93 -1.15
N THR A 375 -4.42 6.72 -0.68
CA THR A 375 -3.74 5.70 -1.47
C THR A 375 -4.68 4.94 -2.38
N THR A 376 -4.13 4.24 -3.37
CA THR A 376 -4.90 3.29 -4.20
C THR A 376 -5.52 2.16 -3.39
N ASP A 377 -4.99 1.85 -2.19
CA ASP A 377 -5.58 0.88 -1.26
C ASP A 377 -6.83 1.43 -0.55
N HIS A 378 -6.90 2.74 -0.32
CA HIS A 378 -8.12 3.40 0.16
C HIS A 378 -9.21 3.42 -0.91
N ILE A 379 -8.81 3.63 -2.18
CA ILE A 379 -9.74 3.72 -3.30
C ILE A 379 -10.23 2.32 -3.72
N SER A 380 -9.32 1.34 -3.82
CA SER A 380 -9.63 -0.03 -4.25
C SER A 380 -8.92 -1.04 -3.34
N PRO A 381 -9.54 -1.44 -2.23
CA PRO A 381 -8.93 -2.39 -1.29
C PRO A 381 -8.70 -3.76 -1.94
N ALA A 382 -7.65 -4.45 -1.48
CA ALA A 382 -7.36 -5.84 -1.88
C ALA A 382 -7.67 -6.85 -0.77
N GLY A 383 -7.88 -6.37 0.45
CA GLY A 383 -8.08 -7.18 1.65
C GLY A 383 -9.40 -7.95 1.68
N VAL A 384 -9.70 -8.51 2.84
CA VAL A 384 -10.89 -9.33 3.10
C VAL A 384 -12.18 -8.54 2.85
N ILE A 385 -13.15 -9.19 2.20
CA ILE A 385 -14.49 -8.63 1.98
C ILE A 385 -15.27 -8.74 3.28
N GLN A 386 -15.66 -7.58 3.83
CA GLN A 386 -16.47 -7.53 5.06
C GLN A 386 -17.92 -7.89 4.76
N LYS A 387 -18.58 -8.58 5.72
CA LYS A 387 -19.98 -9.01 5.56
C LYS A 387 -20.96 -7.84 5.38
N ASP A 388 -20.64 -6.72 6.04
CA ASP A 388 -21.49 -5.52 6.06
C ASP A 388 -21.10 -4.50 4.97
N SER A 389 -20.11 -4.85 4.11
CA SER A 389 -19.78 -4.06 2.91
C SER A 389 -20.79 -4.33 1.79
N PRO A 390 -20.98 -3.43 0.81
CA PRO A 390 -21.89 -3.68 -0.31
C PRO A 390 -21.61 -4.97 -1.10
N ALA A 391 -20.37 -5.46 -1.06
CA ALA A 391 -19.99 -6.72 -1.70
C ALA A 391 -20.48 -7.97 -0.94
N GLY A 392 -20.69 -7.88 0.38
CA GLY A 392 -21.14 -9.01 1.20
C GLY A 392 -22.54 -9.50 0.82
N PRO A 393 -23.58 -8.65 0.88
CA PRO A 393 -24.94 -9.02 0.42
C PRO A 393 -24.95 -9.52 -1.03
N TYR A 394 -24.24 -8.84 -1.93
CA TYR A 394 -24.12 -9.29 -3.32
C TYR A 394 -23.60 -10.74 -3.44
N LEU A 395 -22.53 -11.09 -2.71
CA LEU A 395 -21.99 -12.45 -2.73
C LEU A 395 -22.96 -13.47 -2.11
N ASN A 396 -23.67 -13.09 -1.03
CA ASN A 396 -24.71 -13.94 -0.43
C ASN A 396 -25.85 -14.23 -1.42
N GLU A 397 -26.31 -13.23 -2.17
CA GLU A 397 -27.32 -13.36 -3.23
C GLU A 397 -26.86 -14.30 -4.36
N GLN A 398 -25.55 -14.36 -4.61
CA GLN A 398 -24.95 -15.30 -5.55
C GLN A 398 -24.67 -16.69 -4.93
N GLY A 399 -25.12 -16.94 -3.70
CA GLY A 399 -24.98 -18.25 -3.02
C GLY A 399 -23.62 -18.48 -2.38
N VAL A 400 -22.77 -17.46 -2.24
CA VAL A 400 -21.45 -17.56 -1.59
C VAL A 400 -21.62 -17.36 -0.10
N SER A 401 -21.19 -18.32 0.73
CA SER A 401 -21.20 -18.18 2.19
C SER A 401 -20.18 -17.15 2.68
N GLN A 402 -20.41 -16.55 3.85
CA GLN A 402 -19.48 -15.57 4.42
C GLN A 402 -18.05 -16.10 4.57
N GLY A 403 -17.90 -17.37 4.93
CA GLY A 403 -16.58 -18.02 5.06
C GLY A 403 -15.81 -18.11 3.74
N ASP A 404 -16.53 -18.06 2.60
CA ASP A 404 -15.99 -18.18 1.24
C ASP A 404 -15.90 -16.83 0.51
N PHE A 405 -16.20 -15.71 1.17
CA PHE A 405 -16.10 -14.38 0.54
C PHE A 405 -14.72 -14.10 0.01
N ASN A 406 -13.68 -14.55 0.73
CA ASN A 406 -12.29 -14.34 0.37
C ASN A 406 -11.95 -12.82 0.35
N SER A 407 -11.12 -12.36 -0.58
CA SER A 407 -10.65 -10.98 -0.65
C SER A 407 -11.04 -10.29 -1.95
N TYR A 408 -11.08 -8.97 -1.96
CA TYR A 408 -11.21 -8.18 -3.19
C TYR A 408 -10.12 -8.53 -4.20
N GLY A 409 -8.88 -8.75 -3.74
CA GLY A 409 -7.76 -9.14 -4.59
C GLY A 409 -7.97 -10.47 -5.30
N SER A 410 -8.57 -11.46 -4.65
CA SER A 410 -8.90 -12.76 -5.27
C SER A 410 -10.06 -12.69 -6.24
N ARG A 411 -10.98 -11.73 -6.06
CA ARG A 411 -12.16 -11.53 -6.91
C ARG A 411 -12.03 -10.38 -7.92
N ARG A 412 -10.80 -9.90 -8.16
CA ARG A 412 -10.54 -8.76 -9.06
C ARG A 412 -10.99 -8.97 -10.52
N GLY A 413 -11.26 -10.19 -10.92
CA GLY A 413 -11.88 -10.53 -12.21
C GLY A 413 -13.41 -10.37 -12.24
N ASN A 414 -14.04 -10.05 -11.11
CA ASN A 414 -15.47 -9.77 -10.99
C ASN A 414 -15.70 -8.28 -10.73
N HIS A 415 -16.07 -7.53 -11.78
CA HIS A 415 -16.30 -6.09 -11.69
C HIS A 415 -17.43 -5.71 -10.72
N GLU A 416 -18.43 -6.57 -10.54
CA GLU A 416 -19.53 -6.36 -9.60
C GLU A 416 -19.06 -6.32 -8.14
N VAL A 417 -18.11 -7.20 -7.78
CA VAL A 417 -17.47 -7.18 -6.47
C VAL A 417 -16.58 -5.96 -6.34
N MET A 418 -15.79 -5.67 -7.38
CA MET A 418 -14.79 -4.61 -7.32
C MET A 418 -15.41 -3.20 -7.25
N VAL A 419 -16.50 -2.94 -7.96
CA VAL A 419 -17.18 -1.64 -7.90
C VAL A 419 -17.81 -1.41 -6.52
N ARG A 420 -18.34 -2.47 -5.89
CA ARG A 420 -18.86 -2.43 -4.52
C ARG A 420 -17.76 -2.25 -3.48
N GLY A 421 -16.52 -2.65 -3.79
CA GLY A 421 -15.33 -2.43 -2.98
C GLY A 421 -14.67 -1.06 -3.20
N THR A 422 -15.06 -0.33 -4.25
CA THR A 422 -14.45 0.97 -4.53
C THR A 422 -14.82 1.97 -3.44
N PHE A 423 -13.79 2.60 -2.85
CA PHE A 423 -13.88 3.44 -1.65
C PHE A 423 -14.43 2.74 -0.39
N ALA A 424 -14.46 1.40 -0.35
CA ALA A 424 -14.96 0.65 0.82
C ALA A 424 -13.86 0.29 1.83
N ASN A 425 -12.69 0.93 1.78
CA ASN A 425 -11.65 0.72 2.77
C ASN A 425 -12.12 1.17 4.15
N VAL A 426 -11.93 0.33 5.16
CA VAL A 426 -12.40 0.57 6.55
C VAL A 426 -11.76 1.79 7.22
N ARG A 427 -10.66 2.31 6.69
CA ARG A 427 -9.95 3.50 7.19
C ARG A 427 -10.14 4.73 6.32
N LEU A 428 -10.98 4.65 5.30
CA LEU A 428 -11.29 5.82 4.48
C LEU A 428 -12.00 6.87 5.34
N ARG A 429 -11.56 8.13 5.21
CA ARG A 429 -12.18 9.27 5.87
C ARG A 429 -12.74 10.19 4.81
N ASN A 430 -14.07 10.26 4.75
CA ASN A 430 -14.77 11.15 3.85
C ASN A 430 -15.29 12.36 4.63
N ARG A 431 -14.85 13.55 4.28
CA ARG A 431 -15.21 14.81 4.97
C ARG A 431 -16.69 15.17 4.83
N LEU A 432 -17.42 14.56 3.90
CA LEU A 432 -18.89 14.68 3.82
C LEU A 432 -19.61 14.02 4.99
N VAL A 433 -18.94 13.09 5.70
CA VAL A 433 -19.47 12.39 6.89
C VAL A 433 -18.43 12.43 8.02
N PRO A 434 -18.19 13.60 8.63
CA PRO A 434 -17.15 13.77 9.65
C PRO A 434 -17.36 12.80 10.83
N GLY A 435 -16.28 12.19 11.29
CA GLY A 435 -16.30 11.24 12.42
C GLY A 435 -16.69 9.82 12.05
N ILE A 436 -17.03 9.54 10.79
CA ILE A 436 -17.31 8.19 10.30
C ILE A 436 -16.12 7.72 9.45
N GLU A 437 -15.52 6.58 9.83
CA GLU A 437 -14.53 5.89 9.01
C GLU A 437 -15.20 4.80 8.15
N GLY A 438 -14.62 4.53 6.98
CA GLY A 438 -15.12 3.53 6.05
C GLY A 438 -15.71 4.12 4.78
N GLY A 439 -16.34 3.27 3.98
CA GLY A 439 -16.89 3.60 2.66
C GLY A 439 -18.23 4.32 2.70
N PHE A 440 -18.36 5.38 3.48
CA PHE A 440 -19.60 6.13 3.64
C PHE A 440 -19.53 7.52 3.02
N THR A 441 -20.69 8.04 2.60
CA THR A 441 -20.84 9.39 2.07
C THR A 441 -22.20 9.96 2.45
N ARG A 442 -22.40 11.25 2.16
CA ARG A 442 -23.68 11.92 2.30
C ARG A 442 -24.30 12.14 0.91
N ARG A 443 -25.48 11.58 0.69
CA ARG A 443 -26.26 11.83 -0.52
C ARG A 443 -26.96 13.18 -0.42
N LEU A 444 -26.76 14.02 -1.42
CA LEU A 444 -27.36 15.35 -1.48
C LEU A 444 -28.48 15.40 -2.53
N PRO A 445 -29.53 16.22 -2.34
CA PRO A 445 -29.71 17.22 -1.27
C PRO A 445 -30.25 16.68 0.06
N ASP A 446 -30.71 15.44 0.11
CA ASP A 446 -31.46 14.88 1.25
C ASP A 446 -30.57 14.68 2.49
N ALA A 447 -29.26 14.82 2.35
CA ALA A 447 -28.25 14.68 3.40
C ALA A 447 -28.23 13.31 4.11
N GLU A 448 -28.74 12.26 3.46
CA GLU A 448 -28.74 10.90 3.98
C GLU A 448 -27.34 10.29 3.94
N THR A 449 -26.93 9.62 5.01
CA THR A 449 -25.66 8.86 5.04
C THR A 449 -25.88 7.47 4.48
N LEU A 450 -25.15 7.17 3.40
CA LEU A 450 -25.21 5.90 2.68
C LEU A 450 -23.77 5.36 2.47
N THR A 451 -23.66 4.11 2.03
CA THR A 451 -22.39 3.66 1.46
C THR A 451 -22.09 4.44 0.17
N ILE A 452 -20.81 4.62 -0.14
CA ILE A 452 -20.40 5.32 -1.37
C ILE A 452 -20.98 4.61 -2.60
N TYR A 453 -21.03 3.27 -2.57
CA TYR A 453 -21.61 2.46 -3.65
C TYR A 453 -23.10 2.77 -3.84
N ASP A 454 -23.90 2.69 -2.77
CA ASP A 454 -25.36 2.88 -2.87
C ASP A 454 -25.69 4.31 -3.31
N ALA A 455 -25.01 5.31 -2.75
CA ALA A 455 -25.18 6.70 -3.17
C ALA A 455 -24.83 6.90 -4.66
N ALA A 456 -23.74 6.29 -5.13
CA ALA A 456 -23.34 6.36 -6.53
C ALA A 456 -24.39 5.75 -7.47
N ILE A 457 -24.92 4.59 -7.13
CA ILE A 457 -25.99 3.94 -7.92
C ILE A 457 -27.25 4.83 -8.01
N GLU A 458 -27.65 5.47 -6.91
CA GLU A 458 -28.79 6.38 -6.92
C GLU A 458 -28.54 7.64 -7.75
N TYR A 459 -27.34 8.24 -7.66
CA TYR A 459 -26.98 9.37 -8.52
C TYR A 459 -26.95 9.00 -10.00
N MET A 460 -26.41 7.82 -10.34
CA MET A 460 -26.43 7.33 -11.72
C MET A 460 -27.85 7.12 -12.24
N THR A 461 -28.75 6.57 -11.42
CA THR A 461 -30.16 6.38 -11.77
C THR A 461 -30.87 7.71 -12.04
N ARG A 462 -30.46 8.78 -11.34
CA ARG A 462 -30.96 10.15 -11.54
C ARG A 462 -30.28 10.89 -12.70
N GLY A 463 -29.27 10.28 -13.33
CA GLY A 463 -28.45 10.92 -14.37
C GLY A 463 -27.55 12.05 -13.85
N THR A 464 -27.25 12.10 -12.55
CA THR A 464 -26.42 13.13 -11.93
C THR A 464 -24.94 12.76 -12.08
N PRO A 465 -24.12 13.58 -12.74
CA PRO A 465 -22.69 13.32 -12.82
C PRO A 465 -22.01 13.48 -11.45
N LEU A 466 -20.90 12.77 -11.26
CA LEU A 466 -20.18 12.73 -9.99
C LEU A 466 -18.75 13.20 -10.16
N ILE A 467 -18.22 13.83 -9.10
CA ILE A 467 -16.80 14.15 -8.95
C ILE A 467 -16.28 13.67 -7.60
N VAL A 468 -14.96 13.55 -7.51
CA VAL A 468 -14.23 13.37 -6.25
C VAL A 468 -13.36 14.60 -6.01
N ILE A 469 -13.35 15.10 -4.78
CA ILE A 469 -12.40 16.14 -4.33
C ILE A 469 -11.36 15.46 -3.44
N ALA A 470 -10.08 15.76 -3.66
CA ALA A 470 -8.98 15.19 -2.89
C ALA A 470 -7.86 16.21 -2.63
N GLY A 471 -7.02 15.90 -1.66
CA GLY A 471 -5.85 16.70 -1.32
C GLY A 471 -4.60 16.34 -2.13
N THR A 472 -3.45 16.42 -1.48
CA THR A 472 -2.12 16.16 -2.05
C THR A 472 -1.89 14.65 -2.22
N ASP A 473 -1.12 14.26 -3.24
CA ASP A 473 -0.69 12.89 -3.54
C ASP A 473 -1.84 11.87 -3.69
N TYR A 474 -2.95 12.30 -4.32
CA TYR A 474 -4.08 11.42 -4.56
C TYR A 474 -3.70 10.22 -5.43
N GLY A 475 -4.00 9.01 -4.92
CA GLY A 475 -3.73 7.75 -5.59
C GLY A 475 -2.30 7.20 -5.40
N SER A 476 -1.57 7.68 -4.37
CA SER A 476 -0.27 7.14 -3.99
C SER A 476 -0.35 5.64 -3.65
N GLY A 477 0.78 4.97 -3.63
CA GLY A 477 0.85 3.55 -3.24
C GLY A 477 1.03 2.59 -4.39
N SER A 478 0.21 1.52 -4.45
CA SER A 478 0.31 0.49 -5.48
C SER A 478 -0.23 0.93 -6.83
N SER A 479 0.40 0.46 -7.91
CA SER A 479 -0.13 0.61 -9.27
C SER A 479 -1.38 -0.27 -9.44
N ARG A 480 -2.56 0.29 -9.21
CA ARG A 480 -3.85 -0.39 -9.32
C ARG A 480 -4.78 0.34 -10.27
N ASP A 481 -5.01 -0.24 -11.43
CA ASP A 481 -5.99 0.25 -12.39
C ASP A 481 -7.44 0.17 -11.87
N TRP A 482 -7.75 -0.78 -10.96
CA TRP A 482 -9.05 -0.86 -10.30
C TRP A 482 -9.40 0.40 -9.50
N ALA A 483 -8.43 1.14 -8.98
CA ALA A 483 -8.69 2.44 -8.36
C ALA A 483 -9.30 3.46 -9.33
N ALA A 484 -8.96 3.38 -10.62
CA ALA A 484 -9.57 4.20 -11.66
C ALA A 484 -10.81 3.53 -12.30
N LYS A 485 -10.76 2.21 -12.55
CA LYS A 485 -11.91 1.44 -13.08
C LYS A 485 -13.13 1.54 -12.18
N GLY A 486 -12.96 1.28 -10.89
CA GLY A 486 -14.04 1.39 -9.92
C GLY A 486 -14.58 2.82 -9.82
N THR A 487 -13.72 3.81 -9.80
CA THR A 487 -14.10 5.23 -9.81
C THR A 487 -14.98 5.56 -11.03
N MET A 488 -14.57 5.12 -12.23
CA MET A 488 -15.36 5.30 -13.47
C MET A 488 -16.70 4.55 -13.39
N LEU A 489 -16.69 3.29 -12.91
CA LEU A 489 -17.91 2.47 -12.79
C LEU A 489 -18.92 3.02 -11.77
N LEU A 490 -18.47 3.78 -10.78
CA LEU A 490 -19.35 4.54 -9.87
C LEU A 490 -19.91 5.83 -10.49
N GLY A 491 -19.66 6.10 -11.78
CA GLY A 491 -20.19 7.27 -12.48
C GLY A 491 -19.39 8.57 -12.26
N VAL A 492 -18.22 8.51 -11.63
CA VAL A 492 -17.36 9.67 -11.44
C VAL A 492 -16.78 10.10 -12.79
N LYS A 493 -16.94 11.38 -13.12
CA LYS A 493 -16.49 12.00 -14.38
C LYS A 493 -15.16 12.71 -14.25
N ALA A 494 -14.90 13.31 -13.09
CA ALA A 494 -13.65 14.01 -12.82
C ALA A 494 -13.19 13.84 -11.37
N VAL A 495 -11.91 14.00 -11.16
CA VAL A 495 -11.29 14.12 -9.84
C VAL A 495 -10.60 15.48 -9.78
N LEU A 496 -10.92 16.30 -8.78
CA LEU A 496 -10.30 17.59 -8.52
C LEU A 496 -9.40 17.45 -7.29
N ALA A 497 -8.08 17.53 -7.46
CA ALA A 497 -7.11 17.30 -6.38
C ALA A 497 -6.03 18.37 -6.32
N THR A 498 -5.37 18.51 -5.17
CA THR A 498 -4.21 19.40 -5.03
C THR A 498 -3.01 18.83 -5.81
N SER A 499 -2.78 17.52 -5.77
CA SER A 499 -1.82 16.83 -6.64
C SER A 499 -2.17 15.36 -6.80
N PHE A 500 -1.59 14.72 -7.83
CA PHE A 500 -1.81 13.31 -8.15
C PHE A 500 -0.51 12.52 -8.10
N GLU A 501 -0.59 11.28 -7.65
CA GLU A 501 0.44 10.30 -7.96
C GLU A 501 0.40 9.98 -9.47
N ARG A 502 1.57 9.94 -10.10
CA ARG A 502 1.73 9.87 -11.56
C ARG A 502 1.00 8.69 -12.20
N ILE A 503 1.13 7.48 -11.64
CA ILE A 503 0.54 6.26 -12.21
C ILE A 503 -0.98 6.30 -12.10
N HIS A 504 -1.50 6.74 -10.96
CA HIS A 504 -2.95 6.83 -10.75
C HIS A 504 -3.59 7.89 -11.65
N ARG A 505 -2.94 9.05 -11.83
CA ARG A 505 -3.34 10.06 -12.80
C ARG A 505 -3.50 9.47 -14.21
N SER A 506 -2.49 8.74 -14.67
CA SER A 506 -2.54 8.08 -15.99
C SER A 506 -3.63 7.01 -16.05
N ASN A 507 -3.87 6.27 -14.97
CA ASN A 507 -4.95 5.28 -14.90
C ASN A 507 -6.34 5.94 -14.97
N LEU A 508 -6.56 7.10 -14.32
CA LEU A 508 -7.80 7.86 -14.44
C LEU A 508 -8.08 8.23 -15.89
N ILE A 509 -7.10 8.80 -16.60
CA ILE A 509 -7.18 9.12 -18.03
C ILE A 509 -7.49 7.87 -18.85
N GLY A 510 -6.79 6.78 -18.57
CA GLY A 510 -6.98 5.49 -19.23
C GLY A 510 -8.37 4.89 -19.04
N MET A 511 -9.11 5.34 -18.04
CA MET A 511 -10.52 4.96 -17.78
C MET A 511 -11.53 6.07 -18.16
N GLY A 512 -11.08 7.16 -18.78
CA GLY A 512 -11.97 8.25 -19.20
C GLY A 512 -12.45 9.14 -18.04
N VAL A 513 -11.76 9.13 -16.89
CA VAL A 513 -12.00 10.05 -15.77
C VAL A 513 -11.04 11.24 -15.88
N LEU A 514 -11.56 12.46 -15.84
CA LEU A 514 -10.80 13.70 -16.02
C LEU A 514 -10.02 14.07 -14.74
N PRO A 515 -8.68 14.06 -14.74
CA PRO A 515 -7.92 14.56 -13.60
C PRO A 515 -7.76 16.08 -13.71
N LEU A 516 -8.24 16.80 -12.68
CA LEU A 516 -8.16 18.25 -12.53
C LEU A 516 -7.32 18.60 -11.32
N GLN A 517 -6.42 19.54 -11.48
CA GLN A 517 -5.58 20.01 -10.39
C GLN A 517 -5.90 21.44 -10.05
N PHE A 518 -6.00 21.75 -8.76
CA PHE A 518 -6.10 23.13 -8.27
C PHE A 518 -4.89 23.95 -8.73
N GLN A 519 -5.09 25.24 -8.96
CA GLN A 519 -3.99 26.17 -9.25
C GLN A 519 -3.05 26.29 -8.04
N SER A 520 -1.80 26.70 -8.32
CA SER A 520 -0.78 26.83 -7.27
C SER A 520 -1.25 27.77 -6.15
N GLY A 521 -1.25 27.27 -4.93
CA GLY A 521 -1.73 27.97 -3.74
C GLY A 521 -3.20 27.73 -3.40
N ASP A 522 -3.98 27.12 -4.29
CA ASP A 522 -5.37 26.77 -4.03
C ASP A 522 -5.47 25.33 -3.51
N THR A 523 -6.33 25.14 -2.54
CA THR A 523 -6.79 23.84 -2.04
C THR A 523 -8.29 23.89 -1.81
N ALA A 524 -8.90 22.74 -1.60
CA ALA A 524 -10.33 22.71 -1.25
C ALA A 524 -10.61 23.50 0.04
N GLU A 525 -9.69 23.46 1.01
CA GLU A 525 -9.79 24.20 2.27
C GLU A 525 -9.60 25.71 2.07
N SER A 526 -8.57 26.15 1.32
CA SER A 526 -8.34 27.59 1.07
C SER A 526 -9.50 28.23 0.32
N LEU A 527 -10.17 27.44 -0.52
CA LEU A 527 -11.37 27.85 -1.24
C LEU A 527 -12.65 27.65 -0.43
N SER A 528 -12.57 27.20 0.82
CA SER A 528 -13.71 26.95 1.70
C SER A 528 -14.77 26.05 1.07
N LEU A 529 -14.34 25.01 0.35
CA LEU A 529 -15.23 23.99 -0.22
C LEU A 529 -15.64 23.01 0.89
N ASN A 530 -16.93 22.69 0.97
CA ASN A 530 -17.46 21.74 1.93
C ASN A 530 -17.97 20.43 1.27
N GLY A 531 -18.02 20.40 -0.08
CA GLY A 531 -18.44 19.27 -0.88
C GLY A 531 -19.97 19.15 -1.06
N GLU A 532 -20.75 20.10 -0.55
CA GLU A 532 -22.22 20.14 -0.73
C GLU A 532 -22.66 20.92 -1.97
N GLU A 533 -21.72 21.63 -2.59
CA GLU A 533 -21.91 22.46 -3.76
C GLU A 533 -22.25 21.64 -5.01
N LEU A 534 -22.76 22.32 -6.04
CA LEU A 534 -22.88 21.80 -7.40
C LEU A 534 -21.71 22.30 -8.24
N TYR A 535 -21.09 21.38 -8.96
CA TYR A 535 -19.92 21.67 -9.78
C TYR A 535 -20.24 21.53 -11.26
N SER A 536 -19.80 22.51 -12.07
CA SER A 536 -19.84 22.39 -13.53
C SER A 536 -18.44 22.65 -14.10
N ILE A 537 -17.93 21.70 -14.88
CA ILE A 537 -16.64 21.78 -15.55
C ILE A 537 -16.90 22.20 -16.99
N ILE A 538 -16.45 23.39 -17.36
CA ILE A 538 -16.80 24.10 -18.59
C ILE A 538 -15.54 24.31 -19.44
N GLY A 539 -15.67 24.15 -20.76
CA GLY A 539 -14.59 24.30 -21.72
C GLY A 539 -14.18 23.02 -22.42
N LEU A 540 -14.95 21.95 -22.25
CA LEU A 540 -14.75 20.68 -22.93
C LEU A 540 -15.60 20.55 -24.21
N THR A 541 -16.76 21.22 -24.25
CA THR A 541 -17.66 21.15 -25.40
C THR A 541 -17.07 21.82 -26.63
N GLY A 542 -17.09 21.11 -27.75
CA GLY A 542 -16.68 21.62 -29.06
C GLY A 542 -15.15 21.62 -29.30
N VAL A 543 -14.35 21.06 -28.40
CA VAL A 543 -12.91 20.90 -28.60
C VAL A 543 -12.58 19.47 -29.06
N ALA A 544 -11.59 19.35 -29.95
CA ALA A 544 -11.13 18.05 -30.45
C ALA A 544 -10.23 17.32 -29.44
N THR A 545 -9.53 18.09 -28.59
CA THR A 545 -8.66 17.59 -27.51
C THR A 545 -8.91 18.39 -26.25
N PRO A 546 -8.79 17.79 -25.07
CA PRO A 546 -8.94 18.52 -23.80
C PRO A 546 -7.98 19.72 -23.75
N PRO A 547 -8.44 20.90 -23.31
CA PRO A 547 -7.60 22.07 -23.12
C PRO A 547 -6.67 21.88 -21.92
N HIS A 548 -5.65 22.71 -21.79
CA HIS A 548 -4.75 22.68 -20.63
C HIS A 548 -5.43 23.13 -19.34
N GLU A 549 -6.42 24.02 -19.44
CA GLU A 549 -7.18 24.56 -18.31
C GLU A 549 -8.68 24.53 -18.63
N VAL A 550 -9.47 24.38 -17.59
CA VAL A 550 -10.94 24.43 -17.62
C VAL A 550 -11.47 25.36 -16.54
N THR A 551 -12.65 25.90 -16.77
CA THR A 551 -13.38 26.64 -15.73
C THR A 551 -14.22 25.66 -14.92
N VAL A 552 -14.06 25.68 -13.60
CA VAL A 552 -14.91 24.97 -12.64
C VAL A 552 -15.84 25.98 -11.99
N ARG A 553 -17.11 25.93 -12.37
CA ARG A 553 -18.15 26.75 -11.74
C ARG A 553 -18.72 26.00 -10.56
N ILE A 554 -18.76 26.67 -9.42
CA ILE A 554 -19.15 26.14 -8.11
C ILE A 554 -20.38 26.94 -7.66
N ASN A 555 -21.51 26.25 -7.52
CA ASN A 555 -22.76 26.84 -7.08
C ASN A 555 -23.10 26.34 -5.68
N ALA A 556 -23.19 27.27 -4.71
CA ALA A 556 -23.56 27.00 -3.33
C ALA A 556 -24.71 27.95 -2.95
N ASN A 557 -25.87 27.40 -2.58
CA ASN A 557 -27.08 28.18 -2.31
C ASN A 557 -27.42 29.10 -3.51
N ASP A 558 -27.47 30.42 -3.32
CA ASP A 558 -27.72 31.40 -4.38
C ASP A 558 -26.43 32.07 -4.92
N GLU A 559 -25.27 31.60 -4.47
CA GLU A 559 -23.96 32.14 -4.89
C GLU A 559 -23.31 31.22 -5.93
N SER A 560 -22.73 31.84 -6.96
CA SER A 560 -21.93 31.17 -7.99
C SER A 560 -20.55 31.79 -8.06
N ARG A 561 -19.53 30.96 -8.04
CA ARG A 561 -18.14 31.37 -8.25
C ARG A 561 -17.46 30.49 -9.28
N GLU A 562 -16.41 30.99 -9.89
CA GLU A 562 -15.61 30.26 -10.86
C GLU A 562 -14.16 30.19 -10.40
N ILE A 563 -13.55 29.04 -10.57
CA ILE A 563 -12.12 28.83 -10.42
C ILE A 563 -11.56 28.21 -11.69
N THR A 564 -10.27 28.42 -11.93
CA THR A 564 -9.55 27.72 -12.98
C THR A 564 -8.91 26.44 -12.42
N ALA A 565 -9.01 25.34 -13.14
CA ALA A 565 -8.33 24.11 -12.81
C ALA A 565 -7.46 23.64 -13.98
N THR A 566 -6.27 23.15 -13.68
CA THR A 566 -5.36 22.56 -14.66
C THR A 566 -5.83 21.15 -15.02
N VAL A 567 -5.97 20.87 -16.31
CA VAL A 567 -6.26 19.52 -16.84
C VAL A 567 -4.96 18.73 -16.89
N ARG A 568 -4.86 17.68 -16.09
CA ARG A 568 -3.64 16.86 -15.98
C ARG A 568 -3.61 15.73 -17.01
N ILE A 569 -3.82 16.10 -18.27
CA ILE A 569 -3.57 15.28 -19.46
C ILE A 569 -2.31 15.83 -20.10
N ASP A 570 -1.18 15.23 -19.81
CA ASP A 570 0.14 15.83 -20.00
C ASP A 570 0.77 15.45 -21.35
N THR A 571 0.19 14.47 -22.08
CA THR A 571 0.75 14.00 -23.37
C THR A 571 -0.32 13.84 -24.45
N PRO A 572 0.05 13.96 -25.74
CA PRO A 572 -0.88 13.71 -26.85
C PRO A 572 -1.50 12.29 -26.84
N ALA A 573 -0.74 11.30 -26.39
CA ALA A 573 -1.23 9.92 -26.29
C ALA A 573 -2.33 9.80 -25.21
N GLU A 574 -2.15 10.44 -24.07
CA GLU A 574 -3.17 10.50 -23.03
C GLU A 574 -4.43 11.24 -23.51
N ALA A 575 -4.27 12.34 -24.26
CA ALA A 575 -5.39 13.05 -24.84
C ALA A 575 -6.19 12.16 -25.80
N ALA A 576 -5.51 11.38 -26.66
CA ALA A 576 -6.16 10.41 -27.53
C ALA A 576 -6.92 9.34 -26.74
N HIS A 577 -6.33 8.80 -25.65
CA HIS A 577 -7.03 7.85 -24.79
C HIS A 577 -8.29 8.45 -24.19
N PHE A 578 -8.20 9.67 -23.64
CA PHE A 578 -9.33 10.34 -23.01
C PHE A 578 -10.48 10.61 -23.98
N VAL A 579 -10.19 11.16 -25.17
CA VAL A 579 -11.19 11.44 -26.24
C VAL A 579 -11.94 10.18 -26.64
N HIS A 580 -11.26 9.02 -26.63
CA HIS A 580 -11.89 7.75 -26.96
C HIS A 580 -12.68 7.13 -25.78
N GLY A 581 -12.72 7.79 -24.63
CA GLY A 581 -13.39 7.30 -23.42
C GLY A 581 -12.54 6.29 -22.63
N GLY A 582 -11.23 6.27 -22.87
CA GLY A 582 -10.24 5.44 -22.20
C GLY A 582 -9.37 4.63 -23.15
N ILE A 583 -8.33 4.00 -22.58
CA ILE A 583 -7.34 3.23 -23.35
C ILE A 583 -7.95 1.98 -24.00
N LEU A 584 -8.87 1.29 -23.33
CA LEU A 584 -9.48 0.06 -23.85
C LEU A 584 -10.32 0.33 -25.12
N PRO A 585 -11.25 1.31 -25.12
CA PRO A 585 -11.95 1.70 -26.34
C PRO A 585 -11.03 2.25 -27.43
N TYR A 586 -9.97 2.98 -27.06
CA TYR A 586 -8.98 3.47 -28.01
C TYR A 586 -8.31 2.31 -28.74
N VAL A 587 -7.74 1.35 -28.02
CA VAL A 587 -7.03 0.20 -28.59
C VAL A 587 -7.98 -0.64 -29.46
N LEU A 588 -9.20 -0.90 -29.01
CA LEU A 588 -10.17 -1.67 -29.79
C LEU A 588 -10.51 -0.99 -31.13
N ARG A 589 -10.68 0.34 -31.14
CA ARG A 589 -10.87 1.08 -32.41
C ARG A 589 -9.65 1.04 -33.31
N GLN A 590 -8.43 1.11 -32.74
CA GLN A 590 -7.20 0.97 -33.54
C GLN A 590 -7.10 -0.41 -34.20
N LEU A 591 -7.39 -1.47 -33.46
CA LEU A 591 -7.41 -2.84 -34.00
C LEU A 591 -8.46 -3.02 -35.09
N LEU A 592 -9.64 -2.45 -34.91
CA LEU A 592 -10.72 -2.48 -35.89
C LEU A 592 -10.32 -1.76 -37.21
N ASN A 593 -9.71 -0.57 -37.09
CA ASN A 593 -9.26 0.20 -38.21
C ASN A 593 -8.07 -0.45 -38.97
N ALA A 594 -7.22 -1.18 -38.25
CA ALA A 594 -6.12 -1.94 -38.87
C ALA A 594 -6.60 -3.22 -39.60
N ALA A 595 -7.78 -3.72 -39.28
CA ALA A 595 -8.38 -4.91 -39.88
C ALA A 595 -9.25 -4.58 -41.13
N THR A 596 -9.57 -3.30 -41.34
CA THR A 596 -10.30 -2.78 -42.52
C THR A 596 -9.34 -2.17 -43.53
#